data_ab3378597cc8fe6654bf50edbebd9981
#
_entry.id   ab3378597cc8fe6654bf50edbebd9981
#
_cell.length_a   1.000
_cell.length_b   1.000
_cell.length_c   1.000
_cell.angle_alpha   90.00
_cell.angle_beta   90.00
_cell.angle_gamma   90.00
#
_symmetry.space_group_name_H-M   'P 1'
#
loop_
_entity.id
_entity.type
_entity.pdbx_description
1 polymer ?
#
loop_
_entity_poly.entity_id
_entity_poly.type
_entity_poly.pdbx_seq_one_letter_code
_entity_poly.pdbx_strand_id
1 'polypeptide(L)'
;MFSKGSYNSSGADYAELFEWSDGNPGNIDRAGRFVTLEGEHIRLAGPGDGYILGIVSGAPSVVGDVYDDQWQGMYLTDVFGRPIFEDVEVPDVTETFPDPENPESTISRIIIPAHTERRQKLNPDYDPAQTYVPRSDRPEWDAVGLLGKLVAVDDGTCVPNGWATVGEGGAATNSEEQTRYRVMARLDERHVRILIL
;
A
#
# COMPACT_ATOMS: atom_id res chain seq x y z
N MET A 1 -12.68 -7.82 2.94
CA MET A 1 -13.14 -8.02 4.35
C MET A 1 -14.36 -7.15 4.58
N PHE A 2 -15.49 -7.71 5.05
CA PHE A 2 -16.67 -6.91 5.41
C PHE A 2 -16.77 -6.88 6.93
N SER A 3 -16.54 -5.70 7.55
CA SER A 3 -16.77 -5.51 8.98
C SER A 3 -18.19 -4.97 9.19
N LYS A 4 -18.97 -5.61 10.06
CA LYS A 4 -20.28 -5.12 10.52
C LYS A 4 -20.18 -4.23 11.76
N GLY A 5 -18.97 -3.96 12.25
CA GLY A 5 -18.71 -3.17 13.45
C GLY A 5 -17.74 -2.02 13.19
N SER A 6 -17.42 -1.27 14.25
CA SER A 6 -16.44 -0.18 14.21
C SER A 6 -15.03 -0.74 13.94
N TYR A 7 -14.27 -0.05 13.09
CA TYR A 7 -12.83 -0.25 12.96
C TYR A 7 -12.12 0.61 13.99
N ASN A 8 -11.33 0.00 14.87
CA ASN A 8 -10.55 0.70 15.88
C ASN A 8 -9.05 0.49 15.60
N SER A 9 -8.32 1.57 15.50
CA SER A 9 -6.87 1.58 15.27
C SER A 9 -6.19 2.54 16.24
N SER A 10 -4.91 2.32 16.52
CA SER A 10 -4.08 3.22 17.30
C SER A 10 -3.60 4.45 16.51
N GLY A 11 -3.58 4.39 15.19
CA GLY A 11 -3.27 5.52 14.30
C GLY A 11 -4.45 6.49 14.17
N ALA A 12 -4.22 7.60 13.50
CA ALA A 12 -5.22 8.67 13.36
C ALA A 12 -5.31 9.25 11.94
N ASP A 13 -4.67 8.62 10.96
CA ASP A 13 -4.64 9.03 9.57
C ASP A 13 -4.98 7.89 8.62
N TYR A 14 -5.47 8.27 7.45
CA TYR A 14 -5.56 7.41 6.28
C TYR A 14 -4.38 7.68 5.38
N ALA A 15 -3.66 6.64 5.00
CA ALA A 15 -2.52 6.70 4.10
C ALA A 15 -2.67 5.71 2.94
N GLU A 16 -1.95 5.96 1.86
CA GLU A 16 -1.75 5.03 0.75
C GLU A 16 -0.26 4.86 0.49
N LEU A 17 0.13 3.70 -0.03
CA LEU A 17 1.51 3.43 -0.40
C LEU A 17 1.84 4.08 -1.75
N PHE A 18 2.96 4.80 -1.80
CA PHE A 18 3.50 5.42 -3.01
C PHE A 18 4.96 5.06 -3.17
N GLU A 19 5.37 4.87 -4.41
CA GLU A 19 6.76 4.60 -4.77
C GLU A 19 7.56 5.90 -4.90
N TRP A 20 8.77 5.92 -4.37
CA TRP A 20 9.69 7.03 -4.50
C TRP A 20 10.30 7.08 -5.90
N SER A 21 10.34 8.25 -6.53
CA SER A 21 10.97 8.46 -7.84
C SER A 21 12.48 8.21 -7.83
N ASP A 22 13.13 8.38 -6.68
CA ASP A 22 14.56 8.07 -6.49
C ASP A 22 14.82 6.65 -5.97
N GLY A 23 13.75 5.84 -5.74
CA GLY A 23 13.82 4.47 -5.23
C GLY A 23 14.36 4.33 -3.81
N ASN A 24 14.69 5.43 -3.12
CA ASN A 24 15.22 5.45 -1.76
C ASN A 24 16.27 4.35 -1.44
N PRO A 25 17.33 4.16 -2.28
CA PRO A 25 18.25 3.03 -2.15
C PRO A 25 19.05 3.02 -0.86
N GLY A 26 19.11 4.16 -0.16
CA GLY A 26 19.73 4.29 1.15
C GLY A 26 18.81 3.92 2.32
N ASN A 27 17.57 3.54 2.06
CA ASN A 27 16.54 3.30 3.07
C ASN A 27 16.47 4.43 4.12
N ILE A 28 16.45 5.67 3.63
CA ILE A 28 16.41 6.87 4.47
C ILE A 28 15.00 7.01 5.04
N ASP A 29 14.90 7.15 6.36
CA ASP A 29 13.64 7.47 7.04
C ASP A 29 13.18 8.89 6.66
N ARG A 30 12.03 8.98 6.00
CA ARG A 30 11.41 10.22 5.53
C ARG A 30 10.08 10.51 6.24
N ALA A 31 9.79 9.81 7.34
CA ALA A 31 8.59 10.05 8.11
C ALA A 31 8.44 11.53 8.52
N GLY A 32 7.23 12.04 8.40
CA GLY A 32 6.92 13.44 8.70
C GLY A 32 7.30 14.44 7.60
N ARG A 33 7.83 14.00 6.46
CA ARG A 33 8.16 14.87 5.35
C ARG A 33 6.95 15.05 4.42
N PHE A 34 6.77 16.26 3.93
CA PHE A 34 5.82 16.55 2.87
C PHE A 34 6.31 16.03 1.53
N VAL A 35 5.41 15.49 0.73
CA VAL A 35 5.68 14.94 -0.59
C VAL A 35 4.76 15.52 -1.65
N THR A 36 5.25 15.52 -2.88
CA THR A 36 4.51 15.86 -4.09
C THR A 36 4.62 14.74 -5.12
N LEU A 37 3.78 14.79 -6.15
CA LEU A 37 3.81 13.83 -7.25
C LEU A 37 4.86 14.20 -8.31
N GLU A 38 5.48 13.15 -8.83
CA GLU A 38 6.31 13.18 -10.05
C GLU A 38 5.85 12.01 -10.95
N GLY A 39 4.86 12.30 -11.81
CA GLY A 39 4.10 11.26 -12.50
C GLY A 39 3.26 10.43 -11.51
N GLU A 40 3.48 9.12 -11.48
CA GLU A 40 2.83 8.19 -10.53
C GLU A 40 3.66 7.98 -9.24
N HIS A 41 4.87 8.53 -9.19
CA HIS A 41 5.79 8.43 -8.06
C HIS A 41 5.72 9.66 -7.16
N ILE A 42 6.34 9.55 -5.99
CA ILE A 42 6.50 10.67 -5.06
C ILE A 42 7.97 11.12 -4.97
N ARG A 43 8.14 12.39 -4.66
CA ARG A 43 9.41 12.97 -4.19
C ARG A 43 9.17 13.91 -3.02
N LEU A 44 10.23 14.28 -2.31
CA LEU A 44 10.11 15.32 -1.30
C LEU A 44 9.59 16.62 -1.94
N ALA A 45 8.60 17.22 -1.31
CA ALA A 45 8.09 18.51 -1.75
C ALA A 45 9.02 19.64 -1.34
N GLY A 46 8.97 20.74 -2.07
CA GLY A 46 9.73 21.96 -1.81
C GLY A 46 8.90 23.24 -1.99
N PRO A 47 9.43 24.41 -1.60
CA PRO A 47 8.70 25.68 -1.61
C PRO A 47 8.14 26.12 -2.98
N GLY A 48 8.70 25.57 -4.08
CA GLY A 48 8.27 25.88 -5.46
C GLY A 48 7.18 24.97 -6.00
N ASP A 49 6.76 23.95 -5.25
CA ASP A 49 5.78 22.98 -5.72
C ASP A 49 4.35 23.55 -5.65
N GLY A 50 3.67 23.54 -6.80
CA GLY A 50 2.27 23.98 -6.90
C GLY A 50 1.25 22.99 -6.32
N TYR A 51 1.67 21.77 -5.96
CA TYR A 51 0.83 20.73 -5.40
C TYR A 51 1.59 19.95 -4.32
N ILE A 52 0.91 19.72 -3.19
CA ILE A 52 1.41 18.89 -2.11
C ILE A 52 0.44 17.72 -1.94
N LEU A 53 0.93 16.50 -2.11
CA LEU A 53 0.13 15.27 -1.98
C LEU A 53 -0.27 15.03 -0.53
N GLY A 54 0.71 14.95 0.36
CA GLY A 54 0.51 14.59 1.77
C GLY A 54 1.79 14.63 2.58
N ILE A 55 1.78 13.89 3.67
CA ILE A 55 2.92 13.77 4.60
C ILE A 55 3.24 12.29 4.77
N VAL A 56 4.50 11.89 4.68
CA VAL A 56 4.93 10.50 4.96
C VAL A 56 4.53 10.12 6.39
N SER A 57 3.72 9.08 6.51
CA SER A 57 3.18 8.62 7.80
C SER A 57 4.02 7.48 8.35
N GLY A 58 4.53 7.65 9.57
CA GLY A 58 5.28 6.60 10.27
C GLY A 58 4.41 5.55 10.97
N ALA A 59 3.10 5.81 11.14
CA ALA A 59 2.17 4.91 11.84
C ALA A 59 0.72 5.17 11.43
N PRO A 60 0.34 4.88 10.18
CA PRO A 60 -1.01 5.12 9.70
C PRO A 60 -2.03 4.24 10.39
N SER A 61 -3.26 4.74 10.47
CA SER A 61 -4.42 4.03 11.00
C SER A 61 -5.00 3.03 9.99
N VAL A 62 -5.04 3.46 8.74
CA VAL A 62 -5.47 2.65 7.60
C VAL A 62 -4.49 2.89 6.46
N VAL A 63 -4.07 1.81 5.82
CA VAL A 63 -3.20 1.87 4.65
C VAL A 63 -3.94 1.30 3.44
N GLY A 64 -4.05 2.08 2.40
CA GLY A 64 -4.53 1.67 1.08
C GLY A 64 -3.38 1.24 0.18
N ASP A 65 -3.71 0.63 -0.95
CA ASP A 65 -2.78 0.17 -2.00
C ASP A 65 -1.69 -0.81 -1.53
N VAL A 66 -2.03 -1.66 -0.55
CA VAL A 66 -1.08 -2.61 0.07
C VAL A 66 -0.70 -3.76 -0.85
N TYR A 67 -1.62 -4.22 -1.69
CA TYR A 67 -1.43 -5.29 -2.69
C TYR A 67 -1.05 -6.67 -2.14
N ASP A 68 -1.24 -6.93 -0.86
CA ASP A 68 -0.84 -8.17 -0.20
C ASP A 68 -1.42 -9.44 -0.85
N ASP A 69 -2.67 -9.39 -1.31
CA ASP A 69 -3.38 -10.54 -1.87
C ASP A 69 -3.07 -10.78 -3.37
N GLN A 70 -2.47 -9.83 -4.05
CA GLN A 70 -2.31 -9.86 -5.51
C GLN A 70 -0.87 -9.67 -5.97
N TRP A 71 0.02 -9.89 -5.11
CA TRP A 71 1.47 -9.86 -5.29
C TRP A 71 1.95 -9.34 -6.65
N GLN A 72 2.26 -8.04 -6.72
CA GLN A 72 2.92 -7.38 -7.88
C GLN A 72 2.37 -7.79 -9.26
N GLY A 73 1.05 -7.84 -9.40
CA GLY A 73 0.43 -8.21 -10.67
C GLY A 73 0.39 -9.71 -10.94
N MET A 74 0.39 -10.55 -9.91
CA MET A 74 0.19 -12.01 -10.07
C MET A 74 -1.04 -12.33 -10.92
N TYR A 75 -2.12 -11.59 -10.73
CA TYR A 75 -3.35 -11.72 -11.50
C TYR A 75 -3.58 -10.51 -12.39
N LEU A 76 -4.14 -10.75 -13.59
CA LEU A 76 -4.53 -9.68 -14.48
C LEU A 76 -5.78 -8.96 -13.96
N THR A 77 -5.75 -7.63 -14.08
CA THR A 77 -6.90 -6.77 -13.85
C THR A 77 -7.22 -5.95 -15.11
N ASP A 78 -8.45 -5.44 -15.19
CA ASP A 78 -8.80 -4.46 -16.20
C ASP A 78 -8.26 -3.05 -15.80
N VAL A 79 -8.50 -2.07 -16.66
CA VAL A 79 -8.07 -0.67 -16.44
C VAL A 79 -8.68 -0.02 -15.19
N PHE A 80 -9.68 -0.63 -14.58
CA PHE A 80 -10.32 -0.18 -13.35
C PHE A 80 -9.87 -0.99 -12.11
N GLY A 81 -8.87 -1.88 -12.25
CA GLY A 81 -8.38 -2.74 -11.17
C GLY A 81 -9.29 -3.93 -10.85
N ARG A 82 -10.31 -4.24 -11.69
CA ARG A 82 -11.21 -5.37 -11.46
C ARG A 82 -10.57 -6.67 -11.94
N PRO A 83 -10.64 -7.77 -11.15
CA PRO A 83 -10.07 -9.06 -11.53
C PRO A 83 -10.63 -9.57 -12.86
N ILE A 84 -9.75 -10.04 -13.73
CA ILE A 84 -10.09 -10.78 -14.94
C ILE A 84 -10.14 -12.27 -14.60
N PHE A 85 -11.20 -12.95 -15.03
CA PHE A 85 -11.40 -14.38 -14.82
C PHE A 85 -11.31 -15.14 -16.14
N GLU A 86 -10.91 -16.41 -16.04
CA GLU A 86 -10.96 -17.38 -17.13
C GLU A 86 -11.52 -18.72 -16.64
N ASP A 87 -12.13 -19.47 -17.54
CA ASP A 87 -12.59 -20.82 -17.27
C ASP A 87 -11.47 -21.80 -17.64
N VAL A 88 -11.06 -22.63 -16.66
CA VAL A 88 -9.96 -23.60 -16.80
C VAL A 88 -10.54 -25.01 -16.67
N GLU A 89 -10.27 -25.84 -17.66
CA GLU A 89 -10.57 -27.26 -17.58
C GLU A 89 -9.65 -27.95 -16.58
N VAL A 90 -10.24 -28.50 -15.54
CA VAL A 90 -9.54 -29.32 -14.53
C VAL A 90 -9.75 -30.78 -14.89
N PRO A 91 -8.67 -31.53 -15.17
CA PRO A 91 -8.78 -32.95 -15.48
C PRO A 91 -9.28 -33.74 -14.26
N ASP A 92 -9.79 -34.93 -14.52
CA ASP A 92 -10.15 -35.87 -13.47
C ASP A 92 -8.93 -36.22 -12.61
N VAL A 93 -9.17 -36.33 -11.31
CA VAL A 93 -8.18 -36.83 -10.34
C VAL A 93 -8.46 -38.32 -10.09
N THR A 94 -7.46 -39.14 -10.32
CA THR A 94 -7.54 -40.60 -10.08
C THR A 94 -6.65 -40.99 -8.93
N GLU A 95 -7.16 -41.90 -8.09
CA GLU A 95 -6.34 -42.58 -7.10
C GLU A 95 -6.24 -44.07 -7.43
N THR A 96 -5.11 -44.63 -7.04
CA THR A 96 -4.81 -46.05 -7.27
C THR A 96 -4.96 -46.83 -5.94
N PHE A 97 -5.79 -47.86 -5.94
CA PHE A 97 -6.07 -48.70 -4.81
C PHE A 97 -5.63 -50.13 -5.11
N PRO A 98 -5.29 -50.94 -4.07
CA PRO A 98 -5.13 -52.39 -4.25
C PRO A 98 -6.40 -53.01 -4.84
N ASP A 99 -6.24 -53.92 -5.78
CA ASP A 99 -7.36 -54.64 -6.38
C ASP A 99 -7.90 -55.65 -5.32
N PRO A 100 -9.21 -55.57 -4.92
CA PRO A 100 -9.78 -56.50 -3.95
C PRO A 100 -9.78 -57.95 -4.39
N GLU A 101 -9.77 -58.19 -5.69
CA GLU A 101 -9.79 -59.55 -6.28
C GLU A 101 -8.39 -60.08 -6.56
N ASN A 102 -7.39 -59.23 -6.71
CA ASN A 102 -6.00 -59.59 -6.94
C ASN A 102 -5.03 -58.68 -6.19
N PRO A 103 -4.54 -59.05 -5.00
CA PRO A 103 -3.66 -58.20 -4.18
C PRO A 103 -2.31 -57.78 -4.84
N GLU A 104 -1.91 -58.46 -5.94
CA GLU A 104 -0.70 -58.13 -6.68
C GLU A 104 -0.93 -57.05 -7.79
N SER A 105 -2.20 -56.65 -7.96
CA SER A 105 -2.60 -55.64 -8.92
C SER A 105 -3.24 -54.43 -8.26
N THR A 106 -3.36 -53.30 -9.00
CA THR A 106 -3.99 -52.08 -8.55
C THR A 106 -5.06 -51.63 -9.54
N ILE A 107 -6.12 -51.04 -9.02
CA ILE A 107 -7.20 -50.40 -9.78
C ILE A 107 -7.19 -48.88 -9.58
N SER A 108 -7.36 -48.12 -10.67
CA SER A 108 -7.50 -46.71 -10.61
C SER A 108 -8.99 -46.27 -10.61
N ARG A 109 -9.36 -45.38 -9.71
CA ARG A 109 -10.72 -44.85 -9.63
C ARG A 109 -10.67 -43.32 -9.72
N ILE A 110 -11.58 -42.73 -10.50
CA ILE A 110 -11.78 -41.30 -10.51
C ILE A 110 -12.43 -40.91 -9.19
N ILE A 111 -11.73 -40.08 -8.41
CA ILE A 111 -12.20 -39.54 -7.13
C ILE A 111 -12.80 -38.14 -7.29
N ILE A 112 -12.30 -37.36 -8.26
CA ILE A 112 -12.87 -36.09 -8.66
C ILE A 112 -13.00 -36.12 -10.19
N PRO A 113 -14.22 -36.02 -10.74
CA PRO A 113 -14.41 -35.98 -12.20
C PRO A 113 -13.88 -34.67 -12.79
N ALA A 114 -13.49 -34.72 -14.05
CA ALA A 114 -13.12 -33.53 -14.80
C ALA A 114 -14.24 -32.48 -14.74
N HIS A 115 -13.86 -31.21 -14.53
CA HIS A 115 -14.81 -30.11 -14.41
C HIS A 115 -14.15 -28.80 -14.86
N THR A 116 -14.96 -27.79 -15.09
CA THR A 116 -14.50 -26.43 -15.39
C THR A 116 -14.50 -25.61 -14.11
N GLU A 117 -13.40 -24.93 -13.82
CA GLU A 117 -13.32 -23.97 -12.73
C GLU A 117 -13.10 -22.55 -13.25
N ARG A 118 -13.81 -21.61 -12.68
CA ARG A 118 -13.58 -20.19 -12.92
C ARG A 118 -12.51 -19.67 -11.97
N ARG A 119 -11.36 -19.30 -12.51
CA ARG A 119 -10.18 -18.82 -11.77
C ARG A 119 -9.82 -17.40 -12.18
N GLN A 120 -9.17 -16.65 -11.26
CA GLN A 120 -8.51 -15.40 -11.65
C GLN A 120 -7.41 -15.71 -12.65
N LYS A 121 -7.36 -14.91 -13.73
CA LYS A 121 -6.38 -15.10 -14.79
C LYS A 121 -5.02 -14.66 -14.34
N LEU A 122 -4.06 -15.60 -14.36
CA LEU A 122 -2.66 -15.32 -14.05
C LEU A 122 -2.04 -14.38 -15.08
N ASN A 123 -1.20 -13.48 -14.61
CA ASN A 123 -0.33 -12.69 -15.48
C ASN A 123 0.73 -13.63 -16.10
N PRO A 124 0.90 -13.62 -17.43
CA PRO A 124 1.95 -14.42 -18.09
C PRO A 124 3.37 -14.08 -17.61
N ASP A 125 3.59 -12.86 -17.11
CA ASP A 125 4.89 -12.40 -16.63
C ASP A 125 5.13 -12.72 -15.14
N TYR A 126 4.18 -13.39 -14.49
CA TYR A 126 4.32 -13.78 -13.09
C TYR A 126 5.38 -14.87 -12.91
N ASP A 127 6.38 -14.60 -12.08
CA ASP A 127 7.40 -15.56 -11.70
C ASP A 127 7.13 -16.15 -10.30
N PRO A 128 6.66 -17.41 -10.20
CA PRO A 128 6.36 -18.06 -8.92
C PRO A 128 7.62 -18.38 -8.08
N ALA A 129 8.83 -18.30 -8.68
CA ALA A 129 10.08 -18.51 -7.96
C ALA A 129 10.57 -17.26 -7.22
N GLN A 130 10.02 -16.10 -7.54
CA GLN A 130 10.38 -14.84 -6.91
C GLN A 130 9.83 -14.77 -5.49
N THR A 131 10.67 -14.43 -4.52
CA THR A 131 10.23 -14.24 -3.14
C THR A 131 9.42 -12.95 -3.03
N TYR A 132 8.20 -13.06 -2.49
CA TYR A 132 7.38 -11.90 -2.22
C TYR A 132 7.94 -11.05 -1.07
N VAL A 133 8.03 -9.74 -1.29
CA VAL A 133 8.34 -8.74 -0.26
C VAL A 133 7.21 -7.70 -0.29
N PRO A 134 6.47 -7.52 0.81
CA PRO A 134 5.42 -6.50 0.90
C PRO A 134 5.94 -5.10 0.55
N ARG A 135 5.10 -4.25 -0.04
CA ARG A 135 5.48 -2.86 -0.33
C ARG A 135 5.96 -2.12 0.92
N SER A 136 5.32 -2.38 2.07
CA SER A 136 5.71 -1.81 3.38
C SER A 136 7.14 -2.15 3.83
N ASP A 137 7.71 -3.24 3.30
CA ASP A 137 9.04 -3.73 3.69
C ASP A 137 10.11 -3.37 2.65
N ARG A 138 9.72 -2.67 1.59
CA ARG A 138 10.62 -2.25 0.50
C ARG A 138 10.97 -0.77 0.64
N PRO A 139 12.26 -0.39 0.55
CA PRO A 139 12.71 0.97 0.79
C PRO A 139 12.17 1.99 -0.22
N GLU A 140 11.80 1.56 -1.42
CA GLU A 140 11.24 2.42 -2.45
C GLU A 140 9.78 2.82 -2.22
N TRP A 141 9.11 2.27 -1.18
CA TRP A 141 7.71 2.56 -0.88
C TRP A 141 7.54 3.18 0.49
N ASP A 142 6.72 4.22 0.58
CA ASP A 142 6.29 4.79 1.86
C ASP A 142 4.78 5.04 1.89
N ALA A 143 4.22 4.98 3.09
CA ALA A 143 2.84 5.34 3.34
C ALA A 143 2.71 6.87 3.41
N VAL A 144 1.92 7.46 2.51
CA VAL A 144 1.64 8.90 2.53
C VAL A 144 0.27 9.14 3.13
N GLY A 145 0.23 9.86 4.23
CA GLY A 145 -0.99 10.29 4.90
C GLY A 145 -1.69 11.39 4.10
N LEU A 146 -2.91 11.08 3.67
CA LEU A 146 -3.73 11.92 2.81
C LEU A 146 -4.82 12.68 3.57
N LEU A 147 -5.21 12.15 4.74
CA LEU A 147 -6.28 12.69 5.57
C LEU A 147 -6.06 12.33 7.05
N GLY A 148 -6.44 13.22 7.95
CA GLY A 148 -6.40 12.97 9.40
C GLY A 148 -5.26 13.67 10.12
N LYS A 149 -4.82 13.11 11.26
CA LYS A 149 -3.81 13.72 12.14
C LYS A 149 -2.47 13.03 11.96
N LEU A 150 -1.46 13.80 11.54
CA LEU A 150 -0.10 13.34 11.34
C LEU A 150 0.92 14.15 12.13
N VAL A 151 2.11 13.60 12.28
CA VAL A 151 3.27 14.35 12.77
C VAL A 151 4.11 14.75 11.58
N ALA A 152 4.46 16.03 11.50
CA ALA A 152 5.37 16.55 10.48
C ALA A 152 6.66 17.06 11.09
N VAL A 153 7.76 16.89 10.36
CA VAL A 153 9.02 17.57 10.66
C VAL A 153 8.84 19.05 10.34
N ASP A 154 9.17 19.92 11.26
CA ASP A 154 9.01 21.37 11.17
C ASP A 154 10.37 22.08 11.11
N ASP A 155 10.44 23.16 10.36
CA ASP A 155 11.62 24.02 10.29
C ASP A 155 11.77 24.98 11.50
N GLY A 156 10.86 24.88 12.48
CA GLY A 156 10.82 25.68 13.68
C GLY A 156 9.83 26.84 13.62
N THR A 157 9.20 27.12 12.47
CA THR A 157 8.36 28.28 12.27
C THR A 157 6.86 28.06 12.52
N CYS A 158 6.38 26.83 12.42
CA CYS A 158 4.96 26.51 12.60
C CYS A 158 4.47 26.82 14.01
N VAL A 159 3.30 27.44 14.11
CA VAL A 159 2.66 27.81 15.38
C VAL A 159 1.32 27.07 15.57
N PRO A 160 0.97 26.65 16.79
CA PRO A 160 -0.33 26.05 17.08
C PRO A 160 -1.47 26.97 16.63
N ASN A 161 -2.53 26.36 16.07
CA ASN A 161 -3.65 27.06 15.44
C ASN A 161 -3.29 27.92 14.22
N GLY A 162 -2.07 27.80 13.70
CA GLY A 162 -1.65 28.35 12.42
C GLY A 162 -1.90 27.38 11.25
N TRP A 163 -1.41 27.75 10.10
CA TRP A 163 -1.40 26.92 8.90
C TRP A 163 0.02 26.56 8.53
N ALA A 164 0.22 25.39 7.96
CA ALA A 164 1.51 24.97 7.45
C ALA A 164 1.47 24.85 5.93
N THR A 165 2.62 25.07 5.34
CA THR A 165 2.94 24.73 3.96
C THR A 165 4.28 24.00 3.93
N VAL A 166 4.84 23.73 2.74
CA VAL A 166 6.11 23.05 2.61
C VAL A 166 7.27 24.04 2.53
N GLY A 167 8.31 23.75 3.33
CA GLY A 167 9.64 24.36 3.28
C GLY A 167 10.67 23.45 2.60
N GLU A 168 11.93 23.75 2.80
CA GLU A 168 13.04 22.99 2.22
C GLU A 168 13.04 21.53 2.70
N GLY A 169 13.34 20.60 1.77
CA GLY A 169 13.48 19.18 2.04
C GLY A 169 12.23 18.53 2.59
N GLY A 170 11.04 19.02 2.26
CA GLY A 170 9.77 18.50 2.73
C GLY A 170 9.45 18.82 4.18
N ALA A 171 10.13 19.76 4.84
CA ALA A 171 9.76 20.20 6.17
C ALA A 171 8.49 21.06 6.14
N ALA A 172 7.69 21.01 7.21
CA ALA A 172 6.62 21.98 7.42
C ALA A 172 7.22 23.36 7.69
N THR A 173 6.63 24.39 7.13
CA THR A 173 6.92 25.79 7.43
C THR A 173 5.62 26.56 7.68
N ASN A 174 5.65 27.63 8.45
CA ASN A 174 4.47 28.43 8.72
C ASN A 174 3.92 29.06 7.44
N SER A 175 2.61 29.07 7.30
CA SER A 175 1.91 29.79 6.22
C SER A 175 1.02 30.87 6.81
N GLU A 176 1.08 32.07 6.25
CA GLU A 176 0.15 33.15 6.57
C GLU A 176 -1.21 32.95 5.88
N GLU A 177 -1.22 32.15 4.81
CA GLU A 177 -2.43 31.81 4.07
C GLU A 177 -3.03 30.51 4.57
N GLN A 178 -4.35 30.38 4.45
CA GLN A 178 -5.05 29.14 4.73
C GLN A 178 -4.65 28.06 3.73
N THR A 179 -4.21 26.92 4.27
CA THR A 179 -3.91 25.70 3.50
C THR A 179 -4.82 24.56 3.97
N ARG A 180 -4.61 23.36 3.44
CA ARG A 180 -5.26 22.16 3.98
C ARG A 180 -4.57 21.57 5.22
N TYR A 181 -3.46 22.15 5.67
CA TYR A 181 -2.60 21.65 6.74
C TYR A 181 -2.71 22.53 7.99
N ARG A 182 -3.62 22.14 8.90
CA ARG A 182 -3.84 22.90 10.15
C ARG A 182 -2.89 22.44 11.24
N VAL A 183 -2.08 23.33 11.79
CA VAL A 183 -1.19 23.02 12.92
C VAL A 183 -2.02 22.91 14.19
N MET A 184 -2.02 21.72 14.81
CA MET A 184 -2.77 21.46 16.06
C MET A 184 -1.93 21.76 17.28
N ALA A 185 -0.69 21.28 17.30
CA ALA A 185 0.21 21.41 18.44
C ALA A 185 1.67 21.31 18.00
N ARG A 186 2.55 21.98 18.72
CA ARG A 186 3.99 21.69 18.70
C ARG A 186 4.27 20.54 19.68
N LEU A 187 4.99 19.52 19.24
CA LEU A 187 5.33 18.35 20.05
C LEU A 187 6.71 18.50 20.70
N ASP A 188 7.66 19.03 19.94
CA ASP A 188 9.01 19.35 20.36
C ASP A 188 9.62 20.43 19.45
N GLU A 189 10.95 20.62 19.50
CA GLU A 189 11.64 21.66 18.71
C GLU A 189 11.53 21.46 17.18
N ARG A 190 11.31 20.21 16.74
CA ARG A 190 11.37 19.81 15.33
C ARG A 190 10.10 19.17 14.80
N HIS A 191 9.09 18.97 15.65
CA HIS A 191 7.89 18.24 15.24
C HIS A 191 6.62 18.98 15.64
N VAL A 192 5.69 18.98 14.70
CA VAL A 192 4.33 19.50 14.89
C VAL A 192 3.28 18.45 14.54
N ARG A 193 2.16 18.50 15.24
CA ARG A 193 0.97 17.71 14.85
C ARG A 193 0.11 18.52 13.92
N ILE A 194 -0.17 17.96 12.75
CA ILE A 194 -0.96 18.59 11.69
C ILE A 194 -2.25 17.79 11.49
N LEU A 195 -3.35 18.50 11.28
CA LEU A 195 -4.60 17.96 10.74
C LEU A 195 -4.65 18.27 9.25
N ILE A 196 -4.76 17.25 8.43
CA ILE A 196 -5.03 17.36 6.99
C ILE A 196 -6.55 17.39 6.80
N LEU A 197 -7.05 18.43 6.16
CA LEU A 197 -8.47 18.70 5.92
C LEU A 197 -8.91 18.28 4.51
#